data_169918d468cf80570f76e01d53655a2e
#
_entry.id   169918d468cf80570f76e01d53655a2e
#
_cell.length_a   1.000
_cell.length_b   1.000
_cell.length_c   1.000
_cell.angle_alpha   90.00
_cell.angle_beta   90.00
_cell.angle_gamma   90.00
#
_symmetry.space_group_name_H-M   'P 1'
#
loop_
_entity.id
_entity.type
_entity.pdbx_description
1 polymer ?
#
loop_
_entity_poly.entity_id
_entity_poly.type
_entity_poly.pdbx_seq_one_letter_code
_entity_poly.pdbx_strand_id
1 'polypeptide(L)'
;MYKRQILDCAKVTFGDNVFVGPDCGFYTAGHPIDAKQRNQGLEYARPIHVGDNVWIGGGVRVLPGVSIGEGAVIGSGSVVTKDIPPRVIAAGNPCRVIREIEEESEPDREKL
;
A
#
# COMPACT_ATOMS: atom_id res chain seq x y z
N MET A 1 -3.27 22.13 15.83
CA MET A 1 -4.45 21.46 16.40
C MET A 1 -4.03 20.17 17.05
N TYR A 2 -4.39 20.03 18.27
CA TYR A 2 -4.05 18.86 19.08
C TYR A 2 -4.54 17.53 18.47
N LYS A 3 -5.67 17.54 17.78
CA LYS A 3 -6.20 16.34 17.13
C LYS A 3 -5.26 15.80 16.06
N ARG A 4 -4.64 16.69 15.30
CA ARG A 4 -3.68 16.28 14.29
C ARG A 4 -2.47 15.60 14.89
N GLN A 5 -2.01 16.10 16.03
CA GLN A 5 -0.86 15.52 16.70
C GLN A 5 -1.11 14.08 17.10
N ILE A 6 -2.33 13.76 17.52
CA ILE A 6 -2.70 12.39 17.86
C ILE A 6 -2.70 11.50 16.63
N LEU A 7 -3.23 12.01 15.51
CA LEU A 7 -3.35 11.24 14.27
C LEU A 7 -2.00 11.03 13.58
N ASP A 8 -1.03 11.89 13.83
CA ASP A 8 0.30 11.75 13.25
C ASP A 8 1.07 10.55 13.80
N CYS A 9 0.50 9.82 14.75
CA CYS A 9 1.13 8.63 15.30
C CYS A 9 0.99 7.39 14.40
N ALA A 10 0.18 7.43 13.36
CA ALA A 10 0.05 6.30 12.45
C ALA A 10 1.34 6.11 11.65
N LYS A 11 1.77 4.86 11.50
CA LYS A 11 3.07 4.51 10.94
C LYS A 11 2.95 3.77 9.64
N VAL A 12 3.98 3.89 8.80
CA VAL A 12 4.21 3.01 7.66
C VAL A 12 5.35 2.09 8.05
N THR A 13 5.11 0.79 8.03
CA THR A 13 6.13 -0.20 8.36
C THR A 13 6.44 -1.06 7.15
N PHE A 14 7.72 -1.32 6.94
CA PHE A 14 8.20 -2.16 5.85
C PHE A 14 8.94 -3.35 6.44
N GLY A 15 8.67 -4.52 5.88
CA GLY A 15 9.45 -5.70 6.19
C GLY A 15 10.83 -5.67 5.53
N ASP A 16 11.44 -6.84 5.45
CA ASP A 16 12.77 -6.98 4.86
C ASP A 16 12.68 -7.16 3.35
N ASN A 17 13.71 -6.69 2.63
CA ASN A 17 13.84 -6.87 1.18
C ASN A 17 12.67 -6.29 0.40
N VAL A 18 12.22 -5.11 0.78
CA VAL A 18 11.14 -4.41 0.08
C VAL A 18 11.75 -3.48 -0.95
N PHE A 19 11.29 -3.57 -2.19
CA PHE A 19 11.68 -2.65 -3.24
C PHE A 19 10.50 -1.72 -3.55
N VAL A 20 10.78 -0.41 -3.49
CA VAL A 20 9.77 0.61 -3.76
C VAL A 20 10.28 1.50 -4.90
N GLY A 21 9.51 1.58 -5.96
CA GLY A 21 9.84 2.45 -7.09
C GLY A 21 9.70 3.93 -6.75
N PRO A 22 10.09 4.81 -7.66
CA PRO A 22 10.02 6.26 -7.42
C PRO A 22 8.58 6.77 -7.39
N ASP A 23 8.39 7.93 -6.77
CA ASP A 23 7.13 8.67 -6.76
C ASP A 23 5.97 7.91 -6.12
N CYS A 24 6.25 7.05 -5.16
CA CYS A 24 5.22 6.37 -4.40
C CYS A 24 4.75 7.22 -3.22
N GLY A 25 3.46 7.12 -2.89
CA GLY A 25 2.88 7.78 -1.73
C GLY A 25 2.24 6.76 -0.80
N PHE A 26 2.48 6.95 0.49
CA PHE A 26 1.90 6.13 1.56
C PHE A 26 1.15 7.06 2.49
N TYR A 27 -0.17 7.01 2.41
CA TYR A 27 -1.02 7.97 3.10
C TYR A 27 -1.66 7.31 4.30
N THR A 28 -1.28 7.74 5.49
CA THR A 28 -1.80 7.17 6.74
C THR A 28 -2.97 7.96 7.31
N ALA A 29 -3.19 9.17 6.81
CA ALA A 29 -4.25 10.04 7.31
C ALA A 29 -5.31 10.28 6.25
N GLY A 30 -6.53 10.48 6.69
CA GLY A 30 -7.65 10.80 5.82
C GLY A 30 -8.71 11.58 6.55
N HIS A 31 -9.76 11.92 5.84
CA HIS A 31 -10.89 12.66 6.38
C HIS A 31 -12.18 11.86 6.20
N PRO A 32 -13.18 12.06 7.07
CA PRO A 32 -14.46 11.41 6.90
C PRO A 32 -15.10 11.78 5.55
N ILE A 33 -15.81 10.83 4.98
CA ILE A 33 -16.57 11.05 3.74
C ILE A 33 -17.73 12.02 4.01
N ASP A 34 -18.34 11.94 5.18
CA ASP A 34 -19.39 12.85 5.57
C ASP A 34 -18.87 14.28 5.67
N ALA A 35 -19.45 15.18 4.87
CA ALA A 35 -18.98 16.56 4.80
C ALA A 35 -19.10 17.29 6.14
N LYS A 36 -20.15 17.00 6.90
CA LYS A 36 -20.36 17.65 8.19
C LYS A 36 -19.27 17.30 9.18
N GLN A 37 -18.90 16.01 9.25
CA GLN A 37 -17.81 15.58 10.10
C GLN A 37 -16.47 16.14 9.63
N ARG A 38 -16.25 16.14 8.33
CA ARG A 38 -15.01 16.67 7.74
C ARG A 38 -14.88 18.18 8.04
N ASN A 39 -15.95 18.92 7.93
CA ASN A 39 -15.96 20.36 8.18
C ASN A 39 -15.73 20.70 9.66
N GLN A 40 -15.92 19.76 10.55
CA GLN A 40 -15.59 19.90 11.96
C GLN A 40 -14.09 19.70 12.25
N GLY A 41 -13.30 19.44 11.20
CA GLY A 41 -11.87 19.23 11.35
C GLY A 41 -11.51 17.82 11.79
N LEU A 42 -12.42 16.86 11.65
CA LEU A 42 -12.14 15.49 12.02
C LEU A 42 -11.21 14.85 10.99
N GLU A 43 -10.28 14.08 11.48
CA GLU A 43 -9.32 13.31 10.70
C GLU A 43 -9.23 11.92 11.30
N TYR A 44 -8.74 10.98 10.50
CA TYR A 44 -8.37 9.67 11.04
C TYR A 44 -6.99 9.30 10.52
N ALA A 45 -6.33 8.41 11.24
CA ALA A 45 -5.05 7.86 10.81
C ALA A 45 -5.06 6.36 11.04
N ARG A 46 -4.55 5.63 10.05
CA ARG A 46 -4.45 4.17 10.12
C ARG A 46 -3.10 3.76 9.58
N PRO A 47 -2.42 2.83 10.26
CA PRO A 47 -1.09 2.41 9.82
C PRO A 47 -1.15 1.62 8.52
N ILE A 48 -0.06 1.70 7.78
CA ILE A 48 0.16 0.89 6.58
C ILE A 48 1.27 -0.09 6.90
N HIS A 49 1.06 -1.34 6.52
CA HIS A 49 2.06 -2.38 6.72
C HIS A 49 2.40 -3.05 5.40
N VAL A 50 3.68 -3.09 5.06
CA VAL A 50 4.19 -3.76 3.87
C VAL A 50 5.03 -4.95 4.33
N GLY A 51 4.66 -6.14 3.92
CA GLY A 51 5.33 -7.37 4.30
C GLY A 51 6.71 -7.54 3.66
N ASP A 52 7.37 -8.64 4.01
CA ASP A 52 8.70 -8.94 3.46
C ASP A 52 8.64 -9.24 1.97
N ASN A 53 9.73 -8.95 1.26
CA ASN A 53 9.90 -9.33 -0.13
C ASN A 53 8.82 -8.76 -1.07
N VAL A 54 8.26 -7.62 -0.73
CA VAL A 54 7.27 -6.94 -1.58
C VAL A 54 7.98 -6.04 -2.58
N TRP A 55 7.49 -6.03 -3.81
CA TRP A 55 7.94 -5.09 -4.83
C TRP A 55 6.80 -4.17 -5.20
N ILE A 56 6.99 -2.88 -4.97
CA ILE A 56 6.02 -1.83 -5.32
C ILE A 56 6.59 -1.05 -6.49
N GLY A 57 5.88 -1.05 -7.60
CA GLY A 57 6.27 -0.30 -8.80
C GLY A 57 6.20 1.22 -8.57
N GLY A 58 6.73 1.98 -9.51
CA GLY A 58 6.73 3.43 -9.41
C GLY A 58 5.34 4.05 -9.49
N GLY A 59 5.16 5.19 -8.84
CA GLY A 59 3.92 5.94 -8.92
C GLY A 59 2.73 5.32 -8.20
N VAL A 60 2.96 4.37 -7.30
CA VAL A 60 1.89 3.70 -6.54
C VAL A 60 1.43 4.58 -5.39
N ARG A 61 0.13 4.60 -5.15
CA ARG A 61 -0.48 5.28 -4.00
C ARG A 61 -1.11 4.23 -3.10
N VAL A 62 -0.73 4.24 -1.83
CA VAL A 62 -1.27 3.29 -0.83
C VAL A 62 -2.07 4.08 0.18
N LEU A 63 -3.32 3.67 0.37
CA LEU A 63 -4.26 4.39 1.21
C LEU A 63 -4.21 3.93 2.67
N PRO A 64 -4.78 4.73 3.61
CA PRO A 64 -4.69 4.42 5.02
C PRO A 64 -5.21 3.03 5.38
N GLY A 65 -4.52 2.37 6.27
CA GLY A 65 -4.96 1.10 6.83
C GLY A 65 -4.67 -0.13 5.99
N VAL A 66 -4.00 0.03 4.83
CA VAL A 66 -3.73 -1.09 3.93
C VAL A 66 -2.56 -1.93 4.44
N SER A 67 -2.73 -3.25 4.36
CA SER A 67 -1.65 -4.21 4.56
C SER A 67 -1.36 -4.90 3.24
N ILE A 68 -0.09 -4.94 2.86
CA ILE A 68 0.36 -5.63 1.65
C ILE A 68 1.12 -6.89 2.10
N GLY A 69 0.61 -8.05 1.69
CA GLY A 69 1.15 -9.33 2.12
C GLY A 69 2.53 -9.63 1.54
N GLU A 70 3.26 -10.51 2.22
CA GLU A 70 4.63 -10.84 1.82
C GLU A 70 4.69 -11.32 0.37
N GLY A 71 5.76 -10.97 -0.31
CA GLY A 71 6.01 -11.42 -1.67
C GLY A 71 5.09 -10.86 -2.74
N ALA A 72 4.18 -9.95 -2.38
CA ALA A 72 3.29 -9.35 -3.36
C ALA A 72 4.05 -8.38 -4.29
N VAL A 73 3.54 -8.23 -5.49
CA VAL A 73 4.06 -7.28 -6.49
C VAL A 73 2.93 -6.35 -6.87
N ILE A 74 3.18 -5.05 -6.72
CA ILE A 74 2.20 -4.02 -7.05
C ILE A 74 2.65 -3.31 -8.32
N GLY A 75 1.82 -3.36 -9.36
CA GLY A 75 2.14 -2.73 -10.64
C GLY A 75 2.22 -1.21 -10.55
N SER A 76 3.08 -0.62 -11.39
CA SER A 76 3.28 0.83 -11.42
C SER A 76 1.98 1.58 -11.66
N GLY A 77 1.85 2.73 -11.00
CA GLY A 77 0.68 3.59 -11.16
C GLY A 77 -0.58 3.12 -10.44
N SER A 78 -0.50 2.04 -9.68
CA SER A 78 -1.67 1.50 -8.97
C SER A 78 -2.08 2.37 -7.79
N VAL A 79 -3.37 2.31 -7.46
CA VAL A 79 -3.92 2.93 -6.24
C VAL A 79 -4.46 1.80 -5.36
N VAL A 80 -3.75 1.53 -4.27
CA VAL A 80 -4.05 0.41 -3.38
C VAL A 80 -5.02 0.88 -2.31
N THR A 81 -6.26 0.44 -2.41
CA THR A 81 -7.35 0.88 -1.54
C THR A 81 -7.75 -0.18 -0.50
N LYS A 82 -7.33 -1.42 -0.69
CA LYS A 82 -7.66 -2.55 0.17
C LYS A 82 -6.43 -3.42 0.38
N ASP A 83 -6.47 -4.25 1.39
CA ASP A 83 -5.39 -5.18 1.67
C ASP A 83 -5.10 -6.07 0.47
N ILE A 84 -3.82 -6.35 0.29
CA ILE A 84 -3.33 -7.22 -0.79
C ILE A 84 -2.84 -8.52 -0.15
N PRO A 85 -3.34 -9.67 -0.62
CA PRO A 85 -2.88 -10.96 -0.09
C PRO A 85 -1.42 -11.23 -0.47
N PRO A 86 -0.77 -12.17 0.24
CA PRO A 86 0.62 -12.48 -0.08
C PRO A 86 0.76 -13.17 -1.43
N ARG A 87 1.93 -13.01 -2.03
CA ARG A 87 2.36 -13.69 -3.25
C ARG A 87 1.37 -13.59 -4.40
N VAL A 88 0.93 -12.36 -4.67
CA VAL A 88 0.10 -12.06 -5.83
C VAL A 88 0.70 -10.90 -6.60
N ILE A 89 0.33 -10.80 -7.87
CA ILE A 89 0.51 -9.59 -8.65
C ILE A 89 -0.82 -8.84 -8.61
N ALA A 90 -0.78 -7.59 -8.21
CA ALA A 90 -1.95 -6.73 -8.17
C ALA A 90 -1.64 -5.41 -8.87
N ALA A 91 -2.61 -4.84 -9.55
CA ALA A 91 -2.40 -3.58 -10.27
C ALA A 91 -3.72 -2.88 -10.54
N GLY A 92 -3.61 -1.61 -10.90
CA GLY A 92 -4.73 -0.81 -11.38
C GLY A 92 -5.23 0.22 -10.37
N ASN A 93 -6.28 0.91 -10.76
CA ASN A 93 -6.96 1.89 -9.94
C ASN A 93 -8.48 1.67 -10.05
N PRO A 94 -9.13 1.11 -9.01
CA PRO A 94 -8.51 0.59 -7.80
C PRO A 94 -7.69 -0.66 -8.07
N CYS A 95 -6.66 -0.86 -7.27
CA CYS A 95 -5.76 -2.00 -7.42
C CYS A 95 -6.51 -3.32 -7.19
N ARG A 96 -6.31 -4.28 -8.08
CA ARG A 96 -6.95 -5.59 -8.02
C ARG A 96 -5.92 -6.68 -8.19
N VAL A 97 -6.16 -7.81 -7.57
CA VAL A 97 -5.33 -9.00 -7.78
C VAL A 97 -5.49 -9.47 -9.22
N ILE A 98 -4.37 -9.63 -9.92
CA ILE A 98 -4.35 -10.13 -11.29
C ILE A 98 -4.17 -11.64 -11.29
N ARG A 99 -3.19 -12.13 -10.51
CA ARG A 99 -2.91 -13.55 -10.41
C ARG A 99 -2.00 -13.85 -9.23
N GLU A 100 -1.92 -15.11 -8.88
CA GLU A 100 -0.95 -15.60 -7.91
C GLU A 100 0.41 -15.75 -8.55
N ILE A 101 1.45 -15.60 -7.75
CA ILE A 101 2.83 -15.80 -8.17
C ILE A 101 3.20 -17.24 -7.84
N GLU A 102 3.59 -18.01 -8.85
CA GLU A 102 4.11 -19.36 -8.66
C GLU A 102 5.57 -19.30 -8.22
N GLU A 103 5.91 -20.17 -7.29
CA GLU A 103 7.28 -20.29 -6.83
C GLU A 103 8.10 -20.99 -7.88
N GLU A 104 9.25 -20.43 -8.23
CA GLU A 104 10.17 -21.02 -9.20
C GLU A 104 11.44 -21.45 -8.48
N SER A 105 11.93 -22.63 -8.82
CA SER A 105 13.16 -23.15 -8.24
C SER A 105 14.41 -22.48 -8.82
N GLU A 106 14.31 -21.94 -10.03
CA GLU A 106 15.41 -21.22 -10.68
C GLU A 106 14.87 -19.99 -11.39
N PRO A 107 15.67 -18.93 -11.48
CA PRO A 107 15.26 -17.75 -12.23
C PRO A 107 15.09 -18.07 -13.71
N ASP A 108 13.98 -17.63 -14.29
CA ASP A 108 13.76 -17.73 -15.72
C ASP A 108 14.13 -16.39 -16.35
N ARG A 109 15.30 -16.36 -16.97
CA ARG A 109 15.83 -15.13 -17.56
C ARG A 109 15.04 -14.64 -18.76
N GLU A 110 14.34 -15.52 -19.42
CA GLU A 110 13.55 -15.14 -20.59
C GLU A 110 12.30 -14.34 -20.21
N LYS A 111 11.88 -14.42 -18.96
CA LYS A 111 10.73 -13.66 -18.47
C LYS A 111 11.08 -12.26 -18.02
N LEU A 112 12.35 -11.96 -17.99
CA LEU A 112 12.82 -10.66 -17.59
C LEU A 112 12.88 -9.71 -18.77
#